data_62ff54bba3743a3c36ecf180ef28da57
#
_entry.id   62ff54bba3743a3c36ecf180ef28da57
#
_cell.length_a   1.000
_cell.length_b   1.000
_cell.length_c   1.000
_cell.angle_alpha   90.00
_cell.angle_beta   90.00
_cell.angle_gamma   90.00
#
_symmetry.space_group_name_H-M   'P 1'
#
loop_
_entity.id
_entity.type
_entity.pdbx_description
1 polymer ?
#
loop_
_entity_poly.entity_id
_entity_poly.type
_entity_poly.pdbx_seq_one_letter_code
_entity_poly.pdbx_strand_id
1 'polypeptide(L)'
;DDIKVNLSPKLDVDKFLNDRKISNPKQDISIIVSEILPKRLAHIICNENNVNGNICELSNKVLTSLSNSITAWAINPIGTEGYRTAEVTLGGIDTEEISSKTMMSKKHLGLFFIGEVVDVTGHLGGYNFQWAWSSGYVAGQYA
;
A
#
# COMPACT_ATOMS: atom_id res chain seq x y z
N ASP A 1 -15.87 3.65 5.17
CA ASP A 1 -14.93 4.60 4.54
C ASP A 1 -14.38 3.95 3.27
N ASP A 2 -14.43 4.68 2.16
CA ASP A 2 -13.89 4.20 0.88
C ASP A 2 -12.36 4.23 0.93
N ILE A 3 -11.74 3.09 0.61
CA ILE A 3 -10.30 3.02 0.42
C ILE A 3 -10.00 3.32 -1.05
N LYS A 4 -9.15 4.30 -1.31
CA LYS A 4 -8.67 4.62 -2.66
C LYS A 4 -7.23 4.18 -2.82
N VAL A 5 -6.95 3.38 -3.84
CA VAL A 5 -5.62 2.87 -4.15
C VAL A 5 -5.13 3.51 -5.45
N ASN A 6 -3.95 4.13 -5.41
CA ASN A 6 -3.26 4.55 -6.63
C ASN A 6 -2.39 3.40 -7.13
N LEU A 7 -2.79 2.79 -8.26
CA LEU A 7 -2.11 1.64 -8.84
C LEU A 7 -0.83 2.01 -9.62
N SER A 8 -0.64 3.29 -9.93
CA SER A 8 0.54 3.78 -10.67
C SER A 8 1.06 5.13 -10.10
N PRO A 9 1.53 5.15 -8.84
CA PRO A 9 1.81 6.39 -8.11
C PRO A 9 2.99 7.22 -8.65
N LYS A 10 3.81 6.65 -9.52
CA LYS A 10 5.00 7.30 -10.09
C LYS A 10 4.78 7.88 -11.49
N LEU A 11 3.59 7.70 -12.06
CA LEU A 11 3.28 8.08 -13.43
C LEU A 11 2.05 9.00 -13.48
N ASP A 12 2.11 10.03 -14.29
CA ASP A 12 0.92 10.78 -14.73
C ASP A 12 0.19 9.96 -15.79
N VAL A 13 -0.81 9.20 -15.34
CA VAL A 13 -1.56 8.25 -16.18
C VAL A 13 -2.38 8.97 -17.24
N ASP A 14 -2.96 10.14 -16.93
CA ASP A 14 -3.75 10.90 -17.92
C ASP A 14 -2.86 11.37 -19.07
N LYS A 15 -1.72 11.95 -18.75
CA LYS A 15 -0.73 12.35 -19.75
C LYS A 15 -0.24 11.14 -20.56
N PHE A 16 0.09 10.03 -19.91
CA PHE A 16 0.55 8.82 -20.59
C PHE A 16 -0.46 8.32 -21.62
N LEU A 17 -1.75 8.23 -21.26
CA LEU A 17 -2.80 7.78 -22.19
C LEU A 17 -2.96 8.75 -23.37
N ASN A 18 -2.92 10.07 -23.12
CA ASN A 18 -3.01 11.05 -24.19
C ASN A 18 -1.79 11.00 -25.14
N ASP A 19 -0.58 10.81 -24.60
CA ASP A 19 0.64 10.63 -25.41
C ASP A 19 0.56 9.35 -26.26
N ARG A 20 0.03 8.26 -25.71
CA ARG A 20 -0.20 7.00 -26.45
C ARG A 20 -1.26 7.14 -27.53
N LYS A 21 -2.32 7.90 -27.30
CA LYS A 21 -3.34 8.18 -28.32
C LYS A 21 -2.75 8.85 -29.56
N ILE A 22 -1.71 9.68 -29.37
CA ILE A 22 -1.01 10.35 -30.48
C ILE A 22 -0.01 9.40 -31.14
N SER A 23 0.81 8.69 -30.34
CA SER A 23 1.91 7.86 -30.86
C SER A 23 1.46 6.51 -31.43
N ASN A 24 0.46 5.90 -30.83
CA ASN A 24 -0.03 4.54 -31.14
C ASN A 24 -1.55 4.48 -31.31
N PRO A 25 -2.16 5.28 -32.20
CA PRO A 25 -3.62 5.49 -32.27
C PRO A 25 -4.44 4.22 -32.51
N LYS A 26 -3.88 3.24 -33.20
CA LYS A 26 -4.56 1.97 -33.56
C LYS A 26 -4.32 0.84 -32.55
N GLN A 27 -3.64 1.12 -31.43
CA GLN A 27 -3.37 0.12 -30.42
C GLN A 27 -4.58 -0.05 -29.50
N ASP A 28 -4.86 -1.30 -29.12
CA ASP A 28 -5.92 -1.60 -28.16
C ASP A 28 -5.60 -1.02 -26.79
N ILE A 29 -6.61 -0.40 -26.17
CA ILE A 29 -6.46 0.28 -24.87
C ILE A 29 -5.97 -0.65 -23.77
N SER A 30 -6.40 -1.91 -23.75
CA SER A 30 -5.99 -2.88 -22.73
C SER A 30 -4.50 -3.23 -22.83
N ILE A 31 -3.95 -3.22 -24.04
CA ILE A 31 -2.53 -3.41 -24.29
C ILE A 31 -1.74 -2.20 -23.77
N ILE A 32 -2.23 -0.99 -24.06
CA ILE A 32 -1.60 0.25 -23.57
C ILE A 32 -1.60 0.29 -22.04
N VAL A 33 -2.73 -0.01 -21.40
CA VAL A 33 -2.82 -0.06 -19.94
C VAL A 33 -1.91 -1.16 -19.34
N SER A 34 -1.69 -2.25 -20.08
CA SER A 34 -0.78 -3.33 -19.64
C SER A 34 0.71 -2.96 -19.69
N GLU A 35 1.07 -1.80 -20.25
CA GLU A 35 2.43 -1.27 -20.13
C GLU A 35 2.73 -0.71 -18.72
N ILE A 36 1.69 -0.30 -17.99
CA ILE A 36 1.79 0.32 -16.66
C ILE A 36 1.20 -0.54 -15.53
N LEU A 37 0.38 -1.54 -15.87
CA LEU A 37 -0.22 -2.48 -14.94
C LEU A 37 0.01 -3.92 -15.38
N PRO A 38 -0.03 -4.92 -14.47
CA PRO A 38 -0.07 -6.32 -14.86
C PRO A 38 -1.22 -6.60 -15.84
N LYS A 39 -0.97 -7.35 -16.91
CA LYS A 39 -1.92 -7.60 -18.01
C LYS A 39 -3.32 -7.98 -17.52
N ARG A 40 -3.40 -8.90 -16.56
CA ARG A 40 -4.69 -9.36 -16.01
C ARG A 40 -5.47 -8.23 -15.35
N LEU A 41 -4.79 -7.36 -14.60
CA LEU A 41 -5.39 -6.21 -13.94
C LEU A 41 -5.81 -5.14 -14.96
N ALA A 42 -4.99 -4.89 -15.97
CA ALA A 42 -5.31 -3.97 -17.06
C ALA A 42 -6.62 -4.34 -17.76
N HIS A 43 -6.81 -5.63 -18.09
CA HIS A 43 -8.06 -6.12 -18.67
C HIS A 43 -9.26 -5.95 -17.74
N ILE A 44 -9.10 -6.23 -16.45
CA ILE A 44 -10.19 -6.06 -15.46
C ILE A 44 -10.62 -4.60 -15.39
N ILE A 45 -9.66 -3.68 -15.24
CA ILE A 45 -9.94 -2.24 -15.14
C ILE A 45 -10.59 -1.71 -16.42
N CYS A 46 -10.11 -2.10 -17.60
CA CYS A 46 -10.75 -1.72 -18.86
C CYS A 46 -12.19 -2.23 -18.94
N ASN A 47 -12.45 -3.48 -18.58
CA ASN A 47 -13.78 -4.07 -18.59
C ASN A 47 -14.73 -3.39 -17.59
N GLU A 48 -14.30 -3.13 -16.37
CA GLU A 48 -15.11 -2.44 -15.35
C GLU A 48 -15.50 -1.03 -15.78
N ASN A 49 -14.65 -0.37 -16.55
CA ASN A 49 -14.92 0.95 -17.12
C ASN A 49 -15.67 0.91 -18.47
N ASN A 50 -16.00 -0.28 -18.98
CA ASN A 50 -16.59 -0.49 -20.30
C ASN A 50 -15.75 0.14 -21.44
N VAL A 51 -14.43 0.08 -21.31
CA VAL A 51 -13.48 0.66 -22.26
C VAL A 51 -12.81 -0.47 -23.04
N ASN A 52 -12.95 -0.46 -24.38
CA ASN A 52 -12.38 -1.45 -25.28
C ASN A 52 -12.06 -0.83 -26.65
N GLY A 53 -11.33 -1.56 -27.47
CA GLY A 53 -10.99 -1.15 -28.84
C GLY A 53 -9.78 -0.22 -28.91
N ASN A 54 -9.61 0.43 -30.06
CA ASN A 54 -8.43 1.26 -30.33
C ASN A 54 -8.51 2.58 -29.55
N ILE A 55 -7.38 3.03 -29.02
CA ILE A 55 -7.32 4.25 -28.20
C ILE A 55 -7.78 5.50 -28.97
N CYS A 56 -7.59 5.56 -30.30
CA CYS A 56 -8.04 6.69 -31.12
C CYS A 56 -9.57 6.86 -31.15
N GLU A 57 -10.32 5.78 -30.94
CA GLU A 57 -11.79 5.77 -30.93
C GLU A 57 -12.36 6.28 -29.60
N LEU A 58 -11.54 6.35 -28.57
CA LEU A 58 -11.95 6.78 -27.24
C LEU A 58 -11.88 8.30 -27.10
N SER A 59 -12.91 8.90 -26.52
CA SER A 59 -12.89 10.34 -26.21
C SER A 59 -11.92 10.65 -25.08
N ASN A 60 -11.42 11.89 -25.02
CA ASN A 60 -10.53 12.31 -23.91
C ASN A 60 -11.23 12.18 -22.56
N LYS A 61 -12.53 12.40 -22.48
CA LYS A 61 -13.33 12.20 -21.26
C LYS A 61 -13.27 10.76 -20.77
N VAL A 62 -13.32 9.78 -21.69
CA VAL A 62 -13.20 8.36 -21.36
C VAL A 62 -11.78 8.04 -20.85
N LEU A 63 -10.74 8.58 -21.49
CA LEU A 63 -9.36 8.40 -21.07
C LEU A 63 -9.10 9.00 -19.69
N THR A 64 -9.61 10.20 -19.40
CA THR A 64 -9.52 10.81 -18.06
C THR A 64 -10.29 9.97 -17.01
N SER A 65 -11.47 9.44 -17.36
CA SER A 65 -12.19 8.54 -16.44
C SER A 65 -11.39 7.26 -16.14
N LEU A 66 -10.80 6.65 -17.18
CA LEU A 66 -9.94 5.47 -17.01
C LEU A 66 -8.70 5.78 -16.18
N SER A 67 -8.07 6.93 -16.41
CA SER A 67 -6.95 7.41 -15.58
C SER A 67 -7.34 7.53 -14.11
N ASN A 68 -8.50 8.11 -13.82
CA ASN A 68 -9.02 8.23 -12.45
C ASN A 68 -9.28 6.85 -11.82
N SER A 69 -9.77 5.88 -12.59
CA SER A 69 -9.97 4.51 -12.10
C SER A 69 -8.66 3.80 -11.78
N ILE A 70 -7.54 4.18 -12.42
CA ILE A 70 -6.21 3.64 -12.15
C ILE A 70 -5.56 4.36 -10.95
N THR A 71 -5.71 5.68 -10.86
CA THR A 71 -5.02 6.49 -9.85
C THR A 71 -5.80 6.66 -8.54
N ALA A 72 -7.10 6.35 -8.55
CA ALA A 72 -7.98 6.42 -7.40
C ALA A 72 -8.97 5.24 -7.38
N TRP A 73 -8.45 4.02 -7.59
CA TRP A 73 -9.27 2.81 -7.55
C TRP A 73 -9.95 2.65 -6.20
N ALA A 74 -11.28 2.69 -6.21
CA ALA A 74 -12.09 2.59 -5.00
C ALA A 74 -12.30 1.13 -4.61
N ILE A 75 -11.96 0.79 -3.37
CA ILE A 75 -12.19 -0.52 -2.77
C ILE A 75 -13.11 -0.36 -1.57
N ASN A 76 -14.19 -1.12 -1.54
CA ASN A 76 -15.11 -1.20 -0.41
C ASN A 76 -14.90 -2.54 0.32
N PRO A 77 -14.08 -2.57 1.38
CA PRO A 77 -13.91 -3.77 2.16
C PRO A 77 -15.22 -4.10 2.90
N ILE A 78 -15.63 -5.36 2.83
CA ILE A 78 -16.86 -5.86 3.49
C ILE A 78 -16.59 -6.42 4.89
N GLY A 79 -15.32 -6.53 5.28
CA GLY A 79 -14.92 -7.05 6.59
C GLY A 79 -13.42 -7.31 6.67
N THR A 80 -13.00 -7.91 7.78
CA THR A 80 -11.65 -8.38 8.03
C THR A 80 -11.65 -9.89 8.22
N GLU A 81 -10.50 -10.53 8.03
CA GLU A 81 -10.35 -11.98 8.29
C GLU A 81 -10.18 -12.32 9.78
N GLY A 82 -10.14 -11.29 10.62
CA GLY A 82 -10.05 -11.41 12.07
C GLY A 82 -8.68 -11.88 12.58
N TYR A 83 -8.64 -12.23 13.86
CA TYR A 83 -7.39 -12.57 14.56
C TYR A 83 -6.66 -13.81 14.02
N ARG A 84 -7.35 -14.71 13.32
CA ARG A 84 -6.72 -15.91 12.74
C ARG A 84 -5.64 -15.62 11.71
N THR A 85 -5.77 -14.49 11.02
CA THR A 85 -4.90 -14.06 9.92
C THR A 85 -4.18 -12.76 10.23
N ALA A 86 -4.42 -12.18 11.42
CA ALA A 86 -3.72 -11.00 11.87
C ALA A 86 -2.22 -11.30 12.04
N GLU A 87 -1.37 -10.51 11.40
CA GLU A 87 0.09 -10.64 11.47
C GLU A 87 0.70 -9.66 12.47
N VAL A 88 -0.05 -8.61 12.83
CA VAL A 88 0.38 -7.56 13.77
C VAL A 88 -0.79 -7.17 14.65
N THR A 89 -0.52 -6.99 15.95
CA THR A 89 -1.50 -6.50 16.92
C THR A 89 -1.18 -5.05 17.28
N LEU A 90 -2.17 -4.17 17.18
CA LEU A 90 -2.09 -2.79 17.64
C LEU A 90 -2.30 -2.75 19.16
N GLY A 91 -1.54 -1.90 19.85
CA GLY A 91 -1.55 -1.76 21.29
C GLY A 91 -0.41 -2.53 21.97
N GLY A 92 -0.25 -2.33 23.26
CA GLY A 92 0.82 -2.93 24.06
C GLY A 92 1.30 -1.98 25.15
N ILE A 93 2.55 -2.12 25.54
CA ILE A 93 3.20 -1.21 26.49
C ILE A 93 3.43 0.12 25.80
N ASP A 94 2.90 1.19 26.41
CA ASP A 94 3.05 2.56 25.91
C ASP A 94 4.53 2.95 25.79
N THR A 95 4.92 3.44 24.62
CA THR A 95 6.29 3.89 24.36
C THR A 95 6.73 5.04 25.28
N GLU A 96 5.79 5.85 25.75
CA GLU A 96 6.07 6.93 26.72
C GLU A 96 6.48 6.39 28.09
N GLU A 97 6.15 5.14 28.43
CA GLU A 97 6.48 4.51 29.71
C GLU A 97 7.83 3.79 29.71
N ILE A 98 8.49 3.69 28.57
CA ILE A 98 9.81 3.08 28.45
C ILE A 98 10.87 4.08 27.97
N SER A 99 12.12 3.81 28.34
CA SER A 99 13.27 4.55 27.85
C SER A 99 13.63 4.13 26.43
N SER A 100 13.55 5.03 25.47
CA SER A 100 13.99 4.75 24.08
C SER A 100 15.49 4.45 23.97
N LYS A 101 16.27 4.80 24.98
CA LYS A 101 17.72 4.55 25.03
C LYS A 101 18.06 3.15 25.56
N THR A 102 17.26 2.60 26.48
CA THR A 102 17.59 1.36 27.20
C THR A 102 16.52 0.29 27.09
N MET A 103 15.33 0.61 26.60
CA MET A 103 14.12 -0.25 26.63
C MET A 103 13.63 -0.57 28.07
N MET A 104 14.18 0.08 29.09
CA MET A 104 13.79 -0.11 30.48
C MET A 104 12.55 0.71 30.82
N SER A 105 11.69 0.15 31.68
CA SER A 105 10.54 0.88 32.24
C SER A 105 10.97 2.12 32.98
N LYS A 106 10.30 3.25 32.77
CA LYS A 106 10.49 4.48 33.57
C LYS A 106 9.86 4.38 34.96
N LYS A 107 8.93 3.42 35.16
CA LYS A 107 8.21 3.20 36.42
C LYS A 107 8.87 2.14 37.31
N HIS A 108 9.51 1.15 36.71
CA HIS A 108 10.08 -0.01 37.42
C HIS A 108 11.51 -0.25 36.94
N LEU A 109 12.46 0.05 37.81
CA LEU A 109 13.90 -0.18 37.56
C LEU A 109 14.19 -1.66 37.39
N GLY A 110 15.03 -1.99 36.41
CA GLY A 110 15.39 -3.39 36.08
C GLY A 110 14.35 -4.16 35.28
N LEU A 111 13.22 -3.55 34.91
CA LEU A 111 12.21 -4.17 34.06
C LEU A 111 12.33 -3.63 32.63
N PHE A 112 12.53 -4.52 31.66
CA PHE A 112 12.69 -4.18 30.25
C PHE A 112 11.55 -4.74 29.42
N PHE A 113 11.13 -3.99 28.39
CA PHE A 113 10.12 -4.42 27.43
C PHE A 113 10.69 -4.30 26.01
N ILE A 114 10.59 -5.36 25.22
CA ILE A 114 11.17 -5.45 23.90
C ILE A 114 10.19 -6.12 22.90
N GLY A 115 10.40 -5.91 21.61
CA GLY A 115 9.62 -6.54 20.57
C GLY A 115 8.17 -6.08 20.52
N GLU A 116 7.29 -7.00 20.14
CA GLU A 116 5.89 -6.69 19.82
C GLU A 116 4.99 -6.47 21.04
N VAL A 117 5.48 -6.68 22.26
CA VAL A 117 4.75 -6.31 23.47
C VAL A 117 4.71 -4.79 23.67
N VAL A 118 5.61 -4.07 23.05
CA VAL A 118 5.63 -2.60 23.01
C VAL A 118 4.69 -2.10 21.92
N ASP A 119 3.92 -1.04 22.18
CA ASP A 119 3.00 -0.45 21.19
C ASP A 119 3.77 0.24 20.05
N VAL A 120 4.41 -0.57 19.23
CA VAL A 120 5.11 -0.19 18.01
C VAL A 120 4.65 -1.10 16.87
N THR A 121 4.01 -0.51 15.87
CA THR A 121 3.45 -1.23 14.73
C THR A 121 4.19 -0.83 13.46
N GLY A 122 4.99 -1.72 12.92
CA GLY A 122 5.68 -1.56 11.64
C GLY A 122 4.83 -2.03 10.47
N HIS A 123 5.15 -1.52 9.28
CA HIS A 123 4.57 -2.05 8.05
C HIS A 123 4.98 -3.52 7.85
N LEU A 124 4.16 -4.29 7.11
CA LEU A 124 4.54 -5.62 6.64
C LEU A 124 5.81 -5.56 5.77
N GLY A 125 6.59 -6.64 5.79
CA GLY A 125 7.86 -6.71 5.07
C GLY A 125 9.09 -6.79 5.98
N GLY A 126 8.91 -7.29 7.23
CA GLY A 126 10.00 -7.56 8.16
C GLY A 126 10.32 -6.45 9.17
N TYR A 127 9.62 -5.32 9.11
CA TYR A 127 9.87 -4.18 10.01
C TYR A 127 9.59 -4.52 11.49
N ASN A 128 8.56 -5.33 11.78
CA ASN A 128 8.23 -5.75 13.13
C ASN A 128 9.31 -6.69 13.70
N PHE A 129 9.86 -7.60 12.90
CA PHE A 129 11.02 -8.40 13.28
C PHE A 129 12.26 -7.54 13.50
N GLN A 130 12.51 -6.57 12.63
CA GLN A 130 13.63 -5.64 12.81
C GLN A 130 13.51 -4.85 14.11
N TRP A 131 12.31 -4.40 14.45
CA TRP A 131 12.03 -3.77 15.74
C TRP A 131 12.32 -4.71 16.90
N ALA A 132 11.81 -5.95 16.85
CA ALA A 132 12.02 -6.94 17.91
C ALA A 132 13.51 -7.20 18.16
N TRP A 133 14.28 -7.40 17.11
CA TRP A 133 15.73 -7.61 17.24
C TRP A 133 16.49 -6.38 17.72
N SER A 134 16.17 -5.21 17.18
CA SER A 134 16.83 -3.96 17.56
C SER A 134 16.56 -3.59 19.01
N SER A 135 15.30 -3.69 19.46
CA SER A 135 14.92 -3.42 20.85
C SER A 135 15.54 -4.44 21.82
N GLY A 136 15.59 -5.72 21.44
CA GLY A 136 16.26 -6.77 22.20
C GLY A 136 17.76 -6.54 22.32
N TYR A 137 18.42 -6.17 21.22
CA TYR A 137 19.86 -5.83 21.24
C TYR A 137 20.14 -4.65 22.17
N VAL A 138 19.34 -3.58 22.07
CA VAL A 138 19.51 -2.40 22.92
C VAL A 138 19.32 -2.77 24.40
N ALA A 139 18.23 -3.45 24.74
CA ALA A 139 18.00 -3.88 26.13
C ALA A 139 19.15 -4.70 26.69
N GLY A 140 19.70 -5.64 25.90
CA GLY A 140 20.82 -6.49 26.32
C GLY A 140 22.13 -5.75 26.58
N GLN A 141 22.25 -4.46 26.23
CA GLN A 141 23.41 -3.64 26.61
C GLN A 141 23.28 -3.03 28.02
N TYR A 142 22.06 -3.08 28.60
CA TYR A 142 21.73 -2.39 29.86
C TYR A 142 21.11 -3.33 30.92
N ALA A 143 20.77 -4.56 30.54
CA ALA A 143 20.19 -5.57 31.42
C ALA A 143 21.23 -6.27 32.31
#